data_4ae167d86ed38ac414bdc815fdcfb62f
#
_entry.id   4ae167d86ed38ac414bdc815fdcfb62f
#
_cell.length_a   1.000
_cell.length_b   1.000
_cell.length_c   1.000
_cell.angle_alpha   90.00
_cell.angle_beta   90.00
_cell.angle_gamma   90.00
#
_symmetry.space_group_name_H-M   'P 1'
#
loop_
_entity.id
_entity.type
_entity.pdbx_description
1 polymer ?
#
loop_
_entity_poly.entity_id
_entity_poly.type
_entity_poly.pdbx_seq_one_letter_code
_entity_poly.pdbx_strand_id
1 'polypeptide(L)'
;MQKTVVFEPHEGERIGHGVRRGRRQPHELWSRGLPMRRTSLRRERDEGALTAVIEFLSAFTLFLMILTAFLSLAQLQMGSNDPDVDRLDRAASLGLDRLTSGEGWFVPQADGLDYGNATADWHHVAADALHEGRVQPGLMVNYRLDMDRISALHNVTEDGMAAGLGLADDMSLHLTILVAESTNESRVALKLFDGGTERGTAPSSSTAYRSFQQDGELIRVILEVHDGGRKNNILHITEVMARPSSGGPEWIEVENPNDFAIALKGWSFNHTSGLASSNLLLQSGVLSGQSLSLFTGDASSQTVGNATHVIDLGSLGFLGVGQLDGLADGQGKLNLRYTQLDEITPADVVRVEWGGNTQLFMVTGQSLVWDGNDRFSASSWALEDTPTPGESDA
;
A
#
# COMPACT_ATOMS: atom_id res chain seq x y z
N MET A 1 -7.44 1.07 35.42
CA MET A 1 -7.83 -0.24 35.97
C MET A 1 -7.62 -1.28 34.89
N GLN A 2 -6.43 -1.86 34.87
CA GLN A 2 -6.06 -2.95 33.97
C GLN A 2 -6.48 -4.28 34.58
N LYS A 3 -7.19 -5.11 33.83
CA LYS A 3 -7.43 -6.52 34.18
C LYS A 3 -6.55 -7.39 33.30
N THR A 4 -5.53 -7.92 33.92
CA THR A 4 -4.68 -8.99 33.37
C THR A 4 -5.42 -10.31 33.59
N VAL A 5 -5.61 -11.09 32.51
CA VAL A 5 -6.09 -12.47 32.60
C VAL A 5 -4.90 -13.39 32.42
N VAL A 6 -4.57 -14.14 33.46
CA VAL A 6 -3.55 -15.19 33.49
C VAL A 6 -4.25 -16.52 33.17
N PHE A 7 -3.73 -17.24 32.18
CA PHE A 7 -4.09 -18.64 31.93
C PHE A 7 -3.05 -19.57 32.61
N GLU A 8 -3.51 -20.40 33.52
CA GLU A 8 -2.76 -21.53 34.08
C GLU A 8 -3.00 -22.79 33.23
N PRO A 9 -2.00 -23.66 33.07
CA PRO A 9 -2.16 -24.94 32.42
C PRO A 9 -2.57 -26.03 33.43
N HIS A 10 -3.58 -26.80 33.07
CA HIS A 10 -4.01 -27.98 33.79
C HIS A 10 -3.09 -29.17 33.50
N GLU A 11 -2.41 -29.66 34.52
CA GLU A 11 -1.82 -30.98 34.61
C GLU A 11 -2.93 -32.03 34.84
N GLY A 12 -2.81 -33.11 34.12
CA GLY A 12 -3.81 -34.14 34.16
C GLY A 12 -3.42 -35.39 34.82
N GLU A 13 -4.12 -36.29 35.10
CA GLU A 13 -4.06 -37.43 35.98
C GLU A 13 -3.61 -38.72 35.29
N ARG A 14 -2.63 -39.36 35.92
CA ARG A 14 -2.32 -40.78 35.76
C ARG A 14 -3.25 -41.61 36.64
N ILE A 15 -3.87 -42.61 36.10
CA ILE A 15 -4.43 -43.73 36.90
C ILE A 15 -3.81 -45.03 36.42
N GLY A 16 -3.05 -45.62 37.33
CA GLY A 16 -2.57 -46.99 37.29
C GLY A 16 -3.49 -47.88 38.11
N HIS A 17 -3.36 -49.12 37.94
CA HIS A 17 -3.69 -50.31 38.73
C HIS A 17 -4.12 -51.42 37.77
N GLY A 18 -3.70 -52.64 37.92
CA GLY A 18 -3.18 -53.35 39.02
C GLY A 18 -2.89 -54.79 38.60
N VAL A 19 -1.89 -55.27 39.24
CA VAL A 19 -1.37 -56.61 39.19
C VAL A 19 -2.40 -57.65 39.72
N ARG A 20 -2.53 -58.81 39.04
CA ARG A 20 -2.84 -60.04 39.74
C ARG A 20 -2.10 -61.20 39.14
N ARG A 21 -1.19 -61.70 39.94
CA ARG A 21 -0.55 -63.04 39.85
C ARG A 21 -1.59 -64.11 40.15
N GLY A 22 -1.58 -65.21 39.40
CA GLY A 22 -2.25 -66.47 39.70
C GLY A 22 -1.39 -67.65 39.25
N ARG A 23 -0.67 -68.16 40.19
CA ARG A 23 0.20 -69.33 40.13
C ARG A 23 -0.67 -70.58 40.34
N ARG A 24 -0.55 -71.58 39.52
CA ARG A 24 -0.64 -73.03 39.93
C ARG A 24 -0.06 -73.90 38.85
N GLN A 25 0.94 -74.67 39.29
CA GLN A 25 1.46 -75.89 38.71
C GLN A 25 0.71 -77.06 39.37
N PRO A 26 1.09 -78.32 39.12
CA PRO A 26 1.25 -79.14 37.92
C PRO A 26 0.45 -80.43 38.01
N HIS A 27 0.31 -81.18 36.96
CA HIS A 27 0.24 -82.63 37.05
C HIS A 27 0.75 -83.26 35.78
N GLU A 28 1.70 -84.19 36.00
CA GLU A 28 2.25 -85.15 35.07
C GLU A 28 1.17 -86.17 34.63
N LEU A 29 1.33 -86.72 33.45
CA LEU A 29 1.54 -88.21 33.28
C LEU A 29 1.25 -88.68 31.85
N TRP A 30 2.33 -89.27 31.28
CA TRP A 30 2.35 -90.46 30.44
C TRP A 30 1.74 -90.43 29.02
N SER A 31 2.55 -90.47 28.05
CA SER A 31 3.25 -91.56 27.33
C SER A 31 2.56 -92.12 26.09
N ARG A 32 3.40 -92.37 25.11
CA ARG A 32 3.24 -93.22 23.90
C ARG A 32 2.67 -92.45 22.68
N GLY A 33 3.45 -92.03 21.77
CA GLY A 33 4.13 -92.90 20.79
C GLY A 33 3.35 -93.02 19.49
N LEU A 34 4.03 -92.61 18.42
CA LEU A 34 3.79 -92.84 17.00
C LEU A 34 3.28 -91.70 16.11
N PRO A 35 3.48 -91.71 14.81
CA PRO A 35 4.73 -91.31 14.18
C PRO A 35 4.59 -90.12 13.20
N MET A 36 5.67 -89.50 12.91
CA MET A 36 5.92 -88.59 11.78
C MET A 36 4.98 -88.80 10.58
N ARG A 37 4.09 -87.86 10.41
CA ARG A 37 3.48 -87.49 9.13
C ARG A 37 2.65 -86.19 9.23
N ARG A 38 3.15 -85.18 9.87
CA ARG A 38 2.42 -83.85 9.95
C ARG A 38 3.28 -82.63 9.57
N THR A 39 4.42 -82.79 8.94
CA THR A 39 5.27 -81.68 8.62
C THR A 39 5.00 -81.06 7.24
N SER A 40 4.44 -81.81 6.28
CA SER A 40 4.16 -81.30 4.95
C SER A 40 2.93 -80.36 4.88
N LEU A 41 1.83 -80.78 5.55
CA LEU A 41 0.57 -80.00 5.57
C LEU A 41 0.67 -78.72 6.37
N ARG A 42 1.58 -78.61 7.33
CA ARG A 42 1.82 -77.42 8.09
C ARG A 42 2.63 -76.40 7.26
N ARG A 43 3.58 -76.89 6.45
CA ARG A 43 4.41 -76.02 5.57
C ARG A 43 3.60 -75.40 4.42
N GLU A 44 2.73 -76.16 3.77
CA GLU A 44 1.82 -75.64 2.74
C GLU A 44 0.80 -74.68 3.30
N ARG A 45 0.32 -74.83 4.54
CA ARG A 45 -0.53 -73.87 5.20
C ARG A 45 0.22 -72.57 5.57
N ASP A 46 1.47 -72.67 6.00
CA ASP A 46 2.29 -71.51 6.35
C ASP A 46 2.73 -70.72 5.08
N GLU A 47 2.99 -71.41 3.96
CA GLU A 47 3.29 -70.74 2.66
C GLU A 47 2.05 -70.07 2.09
N GLY A 48 0.86 -70.65 2.20
CA GLY A 48 -0.39 -70.03 1.80
C GLY A 48 -0.75 -68.79 2.66
N ALA A 49 -0.47 -68.90 3.97
CA ALA A 49 -0.67 -67.74 4.86
C ALA A 49 0.30 -66.60 4.57
N LEU A 50 1.56 -66.91 4.26
CA LEU A 50 2.56 -65.90 3.88
C LEU A 50 2.20 -65.20 2.57
N THR A 51 1.74 -65.98 1.56
CA THR A 51 1.30 -65.42 0.28
C THR A 51 0.10 -64.50 0.46
N ALA A 52 -0.89 -64.91 1.27
CA ALA A 52 -2.05 -64.06 1.57
C ALA A 52 -1.68 -62.73 2.29
N VAL A 53 -0.67 -62.78 3.18
CA VAL A 53 -0.16 -61.55 3.84
C VAL A 53 0.55 -60.65 2.84
N ILE A 54 1.35 -61.20 1.93
CA ILE A 54 2.05 -60.44 0.89
C ILE A 54 1.04 -59.79 -0.07
N GLU A 55 0.02 -60.55 -0.51
CA GLU A 55 -1.05 -60.04 -1.36
C GLU A 55 -1.82 -58.92 -0.66
N PHE A 56 -2.18 -59.08 0.62
CA PHE A 56 -2.84 -58.03 1.41
C PHE A 56 -1.97 -56.79 1.55
N LEU A 57 -0.68 -56.95 1.89
CA LEU A 57 0.24 -55.79 2.00
C LEU A 57 0.42 -55.06 0.65
N SER A 58 0.49 -55.82 -0.45
CA SER A 58 0.59 -55.25 -1.80
C SER A 58 -0.67 -54.46 -2.17
N ALA A 59 -1.84 -55.03 -1.90
CA ALA A 59 -3.12 -54.37 -2.12
C ALA A 59 -3.28 -53.12 -1.23
N PHE A 60 -2.85 -53.21 0.04
CA PHE A 60 -2.90 -52.10 0.98
C PHE A 60 -1.93 -50.96 0.60
N THR A 61 -0.71 -51.26 0.17
CA THR A 61 0.24 -50.24 -0.34
C THR A 61 -0.27 -49.60 -1.60
N LEU A 62 -0.87 -50.35 -2.52
CA LEU A 62 -1.50 -49.77 -3.72
C LEU A 62 -2.67 -48.85 -3.34
N PHE A 63 -3.50 -49.26 -2.40
CA PHE A 63 -4.59 -48.42 -1.88
C PHE A 63 -4.08 -47.13 -1.26
N LEU A 64 -3.03 -47.20 -0.43
CA LEU A 64 -2.41 -46.00 0.15
C LEU A 64 -1.82 -45.09 -0.92
N MET A 65 -1.17 -45.60 -1.96
CA MET A 65 -0.68 -44.83 -3.09
C MET A 65 -1.80 -44.09 -3.82
N ILE A 66 -2.90 -44.77 -4.10
CA ILE A 66 -4.08 -44.17 -4.75
C ILE A 66 -4.69 -43.11 -3.83
N LEU A 67 -4.82 -43.40 -2.54
CA LEU A 67 -5.37 -42.46 -1.56
C LEU A 67 -4.50 -41.22 -1.43
N THR A 68 -3.18 -41.37 -1.35
CA THR A 68 -2.27 -40.21 -1.29
C THR A 68 -2.29 -39.41 -2.58
N ALA A 69 -2.34 -40.04 -3.74
CA ALA A 69 -2.47 -39.35 -5.02
C ALA A 69 -3.80 -38.57 -5.11
N PHE A 70 -4.90 -39.19 -4.64
CA PHE A 70 -6.21 -38.53 -4.60
C PHE A 70 -6.23 -37.35 -3.63
N LEU A 71 -5.65 -37.50 -2.42
CA LEU A 71 -5.54 -36.41 -1.45
C LEU A 71 -4.67 -35.26 -1.99
N SER A 72 -3.57 -35.58 -2.66
CA SER A 72 -2.73 -34.56 -3.30
C SER A 72 -3.46 -33.81 -4.41
N LEU A 73 -4.26 -34.52 -5.23
CA LEU A 73 -5.07 -33.90 -6.27
C LEU A 73 -6.19 -33.05 -5.66
N ALA A 74 -6.82 -33.53 -4.58
CA ALA A 74 -7.86 -32.78 -3.87
C ALA A 74 -7.29 -31.52 -3.21
N GLN A 75 -6.08 -31.59 -2.64
CA GLN A 75 -5.39 -30.40 -2.09
C GLN A 75 -5.03 -29.38 -3.19
N LEU A 76 -4.58 -29.83 -4.35
CA LEU A 76 -4.34 -28.97 -5.51
C LEU A 76 -5.64 -28.28 -5.98
N GLN A 77 -6.74 -28.99 -6.03
CA GLN A 77 -8.03 -28.41 -6.41
C GLN A 77 -8.61 -27.47 -5.36
N MET A 78 -8.45 -27.77 -4.06
CA MET A 78 -8.89 -26.87 -2.99
C MET A 78 -8.01 -25.61 -2.89
N GLY A 79 -6.71 -25.71 -3.15
CA GLY A 79 -5.80 -24.57 -3.18
C GLY A 79 -6.01 -23.65 -4.39
N SER A 80 -6.63 -24.14 -5.48
CA SER A 80 -6.96 -23.33 -6.67
C SER A 80 -8.33 -22.63 -6.60
N ASN A 81 -9.13 -22.95 -5.60
CA ASN A 81 -10.46 -22.36 -5.37
C ASN A 81 -10.49 -21.55 -4.06
N ASP A 82 -9.44 -20.79 -3.77
CA ASP A 82 -9.48 -19.80 -2.70
C ASP A 82 -10.41 -18.65 -3.17
N PRO A 83 -11.57 -18.45 -2.54
CA PRO A 83 -12.53 -17.42 -2.97
C PRO A 83 -11.95 -16.01 -2.91
N ASP A 84 -10.94 -15.78 -2.07
CA ASP A 84 -10.27 -14.48 -1.97
C ASP A 84 -9.34 -14.25 -3.17
N VAL A 85 -8.60 -15.27 -3.62
CA VAL A 85 -7.78 -15.19 -4.84
C VAL A 85 -8.65 -15.00 -6.06
N ASP A 86 -9.75 -15.77 -6.21
CA ASP A 86 -10.70 -15.60 -7.32
C ASP A 86 -11.33 -14.20 -7.34
N ARG A 87 -11.56 -13.61 -6.17
CA ARG A 87 -12.07 -12.24 -6.02
C ARG A 87 -11.06 -11.20 -6.52
N LEU A 88 -9.81 -11.32 -6.14
CA LEU A 88 -8.72 -10.43 -6.56
C LEU A 88 -8.42 -10.57 -8.07
N ASP A 89 -8.37 -11.80 -8.59
CA ASP A 89 -8.17 -12.06 -10.03
C ASP A 89 -9.26 -11.42 -10.88
N ARG A 90 -10.51 -11.52 -10.44
CA ARG A 90 -11.64 -10.88 -11.11
C ARG A 90 -11.55 -9.35 -11.01
N ALA A 91 -11.20 -8.82 -9.85
CA ALA A 91 -11.04 -7.38 -9.62
C ALA A 91 -9.93 -6.81 -10.50
N ALA A 92 -8.75 -7.45 -10.55
CA ALA A 92 -7.62 -7.03 -11.38
C ALA A 92 -7.99 -7.08 -12.88
N SER A 93 -8.60 -8.17 -13.32
CA SER A 93 -8.99 -8.31 -14.75
C SER A 93 -10.05 -7.30 -15.18
N LEU A 94 -11.11 -7.10 -14.38
CA LEU A 94 -12.16 -6.13 -14.67
C LEU A 94 -11.66 -4.68 -14.54
N GLY A 95 -10.81 -4.39 -13.55
CA GLY A 95 -10.20 -3.08 -13.39
C GLY A 95 -9.33 -2.73 -14.59
N LEU A 96 -8.46 -3.65 -15.01
CA LEU A 96 -7.64 -3.48 -16.22
C LEU A 96 -8.48 -3.32 -17.49
N ASP A 97 -9.57 -4.07 -17.60
CA ASP A 97 -10.47 -3.93 -18.76
C ASP A 97 -11.12 -2.55 -18.78
N ARG A 98 -11.62 -2.04 -17.66
CA ARG A 98 -12.18 -0.68 -17.57
C ARG A 98 -11.15 0.38 -17.92
N LEU A 99 -9.92 0.24 -17.46
CA LEU A 99 -8.83 1.17 -17.74
C LEU A 99 -8.42 1.18 -19.21
N THR A 100 -8.51 0.03 -19.90
CA THR A 100 -7.97 -0.16 -21.25
C THR A 100 -9.03 -0.44 -22.33
N SER A 101 -10.32 -0.31 -22.02
CA SER A 101 -11.40 -0.56 -23.00
C SER A 101 -11.92 0.72 -23.69
N GLY A 102 -11.65 1.90 -23.14
CA GLY A 102 -12.19 3.14 -23.69
C GLY A 102 -11.56 4.39 -23.09
N GLU A 103 -12.22 5.52 -23.35
CA GLU A 103 -11.76 6.85 -22.96
C GLU A 103 -11.99 7.17 -21.47
N GLY A 104 -12.83 6.38 -20.79
CA GLY A 104 -13.27 6.72 -19.44
C GLY A 104 -14.26 7.88 -19.40
N TRP A 105 -14.58 8.34 -18.22
CA TRP A 105 -15.52 9.45 -18.03
C TRP A 105 -15.36 10.09 -16.63
N PHE A 106 -15.87 11.30 -16.51
CA PHE A 106 -15.99 12.04 -15.26
C PHE A 106 -17.40 12.58 -15.10
N VAL A 107 -17.93 12.52 -13.87
CA VAL A 107 -19.20 13.11 -13.47
C VAL A 107 -18.93 14.10 -12.35
N PRO A 108 -19.19 15.40 -12.53
CA PRO A 108 -18.98 16.41 -11.51
C PRO A 108 -19.93 16.26 -10.34
N GLN A 109 -19.50 16.72 -9.17
CA GLN A 109 -20.32 16.85 -7.96
C GLN A 109 -20.93 18.25 -7.92
N ALA A 110 -22.25 18.30 -7.76
CA ALA A 110 -22.97 19.54 -7.46
C ALA A 110 -23.85 19.31 -6.21
N ASP A 111 -25.16 19.38 -6.30
CA ASP A 111 -26.10 18.91 -5.25
C ASP A 111 -26.30 17.39 -5.33
N GLY A 112 -25.22 16.62 -5.60
CA GLY A 112 -25.16 15.22 -5.93
C GLY A 112 -24.38 15.03 -7.25
N LEU A 113 -24.27 13.80 -7.73
CA LEU A 113 -23.59 13.52 -9.01
C LEU A 113 -24.43 14.05 -10.20
N ASP A 114 -23.83 14.98 -10.95
CA ASP A 114 -24.48 15.60 -12.12
C ASP A 114 -24.18 14.83 -13.42
N TYR A 115 -24.92 13.77 -13.65
CA TYR A 115 -24.79 12.97 -14.88
C TYR A 115 -25.12 13.72 -16.17
N GLY A 116 -25.81 14.87 -16.09
CA GLY A 116 -26.11 15.71 -17.24
C GLY A 116 -24.86 16.41 -17.81
N ASN A 117 -23.88 16.64 -16.96
CA ASN A 117 -22.59 17.25 -17.30
C ASN A 117 -21.43 16.23 -17.30
N ALA A 118 -21.73 14.94 -17.43
CA ALA A 118 -20.69 13.93 -17.58
C ALA A 118 -19.84 14.18 -18.86
N THR A 119 -18.53 14.00 -18.75
CA THR A 119 -17.59 14.20 -19.87
C THR A 119 -16.63 13.01 -20.01
N ALA A 120 -16.22 12.71 -21.24
CA ALA A 120 -15.13 11.78 -21.53
C ALA A 120 -13.76 12.46 -21.38
N ASP A 121 -13.70 13.78 -21.31
CA ASP A 121 -12.47 14.56 -21.20
C ASP A 121 -12.01 14.73 -19.76
N TRP A 122 -12.11 13.65 -18.97
CA TRP A 122 -11.73 13.63 -17.57
C TRP A 122 -10.27 14.08 -17.33
N HIS A 123 -9.37 13.86 -18.30
CA HIS A 123 -7.96 14.19 -18.25
C HIS A 123 -7.67 15.69 -18.30
N HIS A 124 -8.64 16.52 -18.62
CA HIS A 124 -8.53 18.00 -18.56
C HIS A 124 -9.18 18.58 -17.30
N VAL A 125 -9.71 17.73 -16.43
CA VAL A 125 -10.36 18.18 -15.19
C VAL A 125 -9.32 18.34 -14.08
N ALA A 126 -9.41 19.43 -13.32
CA ALA A 126 -8.51 19.69 -12.20
C ALA A 126 -8.63 18.61 -11.11
N ALA A 127 -7.55 18.36 -10.38
CA ALA A 127 -7.47 17.31 -9.37
C ALA A 127 -8.53 17.45 -8.28
N ASP A 128 -8.82 18.68 -7.80
CA ASP A 128 -9.86 18.93 -6.81
C ASP A 128 -11.25 18.49 -7.30
N ALA A 129 -11.59 18.84 -8.53
CA ALA A 129 -12.88 18.46 -9.12
C ALA A 129 -12.97 16.94 -9.36
N LEU A 130 -11.87 16.29 -9.78
CA LEU A 130 -11.80 14.84 -9.93
C LEU A 130 -12.04 14.12 -8.60
N HIS A 131 -11.48 14.66 -7.50
CA HIS A 131 -11.64 14.11 -6.16
C HIS A 131 -13.05 14.28 -5.60
N GLU A 132 -13.66 15.44 -5.83
CA GLU A 132 -15.04 15.72 -5.37
C GLU A 132 -16.08 14.94 -6.16
N GLY A 133 -15.86 14.76 -7.48
CA GLY A 133 -16.77 14.08 -8.39
C GLY A 133 -16.55 12.56 -8.41
N ARG A 134 -16.99 11.96 -9.51
CA ARG A 134 -16.76 10.54 -9.78
C ARG A 134 -16.05 10.36 -11.10
N VAL A 135 -14.85 9.78 -11.04
CA VAL A 135 -14.03 9.50 -12.22
C VAL A 135 -13.95 7.99 -12.47
N GLN A 136 -14.06 7.57 -13.73
CA GLN A 136 -13.60 6.28 -14.21
C GLN A 136 -12.52 6.54 -15.24
N PRO A 137 -11.23 6.43 -14.88
CA PRO A 137 -10.16 6.66 -15.83
C PRO A 137 -10.21 5.62 -16.96
N GLY A 138 -9.95 6.08 -18.17
CA GLY A 138 -9.77 5.24 -19.34
C GLY A 138 -8.65 5.80 -20.19
N LEU A 139 -7.78 4.94 -20.68
CA LEU A 139 -6.52 5.33 -21.34
C LEU A 139 -6.57 5.22 -22.85
N MET A 140 -7.68 4.73 -23.44
CA MET A 140 -7.75 4.40 -24.85
C MET A 140 -8.56 5.42 -25.63
N VAL A 141 -7.96 5.96 -26.68
CA VAL A 141 -8.63 6.78 -27.70
C VAL A 141 -8.37 6.13 -29.06
N ASN A 142 -9.41 5.83 -29.81
CA ASN A 142 -9.31 5.21 -31.14
C ASN A 142 -8.41 3.95 -31.16
N TYR A 143 -8.53 3.09 -30.15
CA TYR A 143 -7.75 1.84 -29.98
C TYR A 143 -6.25 2.05 -29.73
N ARG A 144 -5.84 3.25 -29.33
CA ARG A 144 -4.46 3.60 -28.97
C ARG A 144 -4.41 4.13 -27.54
N LEU A 145 -3.31 3.91 -26.86
CA LEU A 145 -3.04 4.56 -25.57
C LEU A 145 -2.82 6.06 -25.79
N ASP A 146 -3.49 6.85 -24.99
CA ASP A 146 -3.38 8.31 -25.00
C ASP A 146 -2.40 8.76 -23.90
N MET A 147 -1.32 9.44 -24.30
CA MET A 147 -0.27 9.86 -23.37
C MET A 147 -0.74 11.00 -22.44
N ASP A 148 -1.64 11.87 -22.92
CA ASP A 148 -2.19 12.94 -22.09
C ASP A 148 -3.05 12.36 -20.97
N ARG A 149 -3.81 11.30 -21.27
CA ARG A 149 -4.59 10.55 -20.26
C ARG A 149 -3.69 9.81 -19.27
N ILE A 150 -2.57 9.24 -19.72
CA ILE A 150 -1.58 8.62 -18.81
C ILE A 150 -1.00 9.69 -17.89
N SER A 151 -0.60 10.85 -18.40
CA SER A 151 -0.11 11.97 -17.58
C SER A 151 -1.17 12.49 -16.61
N ALA A 152 -2.43 12.54 -17.01
CA ALA A 152 -3.52 13.00 -16.16
C ALA A 152 -3.85 12.05 -14.99
N LEU A 153 -3.33 10.82 -14.98
CA LEU A 153 -3.46 9.92 -13.83
C LEU A 153 -2.88 10.55 -12.54
N HIS A 154 -1.87 11.42 -12.66
CA HIS A 154 -1.32 12.16 -11.53
C HIS A 154 -2.32 13.09 -10.83
N ASN A 155 -3.44 13.43 -11.48
CA ASN A 155 -4.52 14.23 -10.90
C ASN A 155 -5.60 13.38 -10.21
N VAL A 156 -5.55 12.04 -10.33
CA VAL A 156 -6.51 11.13 -9.73
C VAL A 156 -5.95 10.61 -8.40
N THR A 157 -6.77 10.60 -7.35
CA THR A 157 -6.40 9.98 -6.07
C THR A 157 -6.46 8.46 -6.18
N GLU A 158 -5.68 7.73 -5.37
CA GLU A 158 -5.76 6.26 -5.33
C GLU A 158 -7.17 5.77 -5.01
N ASP A 159 -7.88 6.47 -4.12
CA ASP A 159 -9.29 6.20 -3.80
C ASP A 159 -10.20 6.39 -5.00
N GLY A 160 -10.03 7.49 -5.74
CA GLY A 160 -10.78 7.79 -6.96
C GLY A 160 -10.52 6.75 -8.05
N MET A 161 -9.25 6.35 -8.22
CA MET A 161 -8.85 5.29 -9.13
C MET A 161 -9.51 3.95 -8.77
N ALA A 162 -9.39 3.52 -7.52
CA ALA A 162 -9.96 2.26 -7.05
C ALA A 162 -11.48 2.22 -7.24
N ALA A 163 -12.18 3.30 -6.86
CA ALA A 163 -13.63 3.43 -7.04
C ALA A 163 -14.01 3.42 -8.53
N GLY A 164 -13.27 4.14 -9.39
CA GLY A 164 -13.47 4.17 -10.84
C GLY A 164 -13.28 2.80 -11.50
N LEU A 165 -12.29 2.06 -11.06
CA LEU A 165 -12.05 0.69 -11.53
C LEU A 165 -13.02 -0.32 -10.91
N GLY A 166 -13.80 0.07 -9.89
CA GLY A 166 -14.80 -0.76 -9.22
C GLY A 166 -14.19 -1.78 -8.28
N LEU A 167 -13.06 -1.43 -7.67
CA LEU A 167 -12.47 -2.19 -6.59
C LEU A 167 -13.27 -1.99 -5.30
N ALA A 168 -13.32 -3.00 -4.47
CA ALA A 168 -13.95 -2.91 -3.15
C ALA A 168 -13.09 -2.06 -2.18
N ASP A 169 -13.71 -1.52 -1.13
CA ASP A 169 -13.05 -0.61 -0.18
C ASP A 169 -11.91 -1.28 0.62
N ASP A 170 -11.96 -2.61 0.76
CA ASP A 170 -10.93 -3.42 1.39
C ASP A 170 -9.78 -3.80 0.46
N MET A 171 -9.80 -3.36 -0.80
CA MET A 171 -8.77 -3.58 -1.80
C MET A 171 -7.94 -2.32 -2.01
N SER A 172 -6.63 -2.51 -2.18
CA SER A 172 -5.69 -1.52 -2.68
C SER A 172 -5.19 -1.90 -4.07
N LEU A 173 -4.59 -0.96 -4.78
CA LEU A 173 -4.05 -1.20 -6.12
C LEU A 173 -2.64 -0.62 -6.28
N HIS A 174 -1.90 -1.22 -7.22
CA HIS A 174 -0.70 -0.63 -7.79
C HIS A 174 -0.78 -0.68 -9.30
N LEU A 175 -0.63 0.46 -9.95
CA LEU A 175 -0.68 0.60 -11.41
C LEU A 175 0.69 0.95 -11.94
N THR A 176 1.21 0.13 -12.84
CA THR A 176 2.46 0.41 -13.56
C THR A 176 2.18 0.45 -15.06
N ILE A 177 2.60 1.53 -15.71
CA ILE A 177 2.58 1.67 -17.17
C ILE A 177 4.02 1.89 -17.62
N LEU A 178 4.56 0.98 -18.42
CA LEU A 178 5.97 1.03 -18.81
C LEU A 178 6.17 0.67 -20.29
N VAL A 179 7.25 1.18 -20.85
CA VAL A 179 7.74 0.79 -22.16
C VAL A 179 8.52 -0.53 -22.02
N ALA A 180 7.90 -1.65 -22.41
CA ALA A 180 8.51 -2.97 -22.30
C ALA A 180 9.55 -3.22 -23.40
N GLU A 181 9.30 -2.73 -24.62
CA GLU A 181 10.22 -2.82 -25.76
C GLU A 181 10.17 -1.53 -26.58
N SER A 182 11.30 -1.08 -27.08
CA SER A 182 11.42 0.11 -27.92
C SER A 182 12.59 -0.05 -28.89
N THR A 183 12.49 0.57 -30.07
CA THR A 183 13.62 0.74 -30.99
C THR A 183 14.67 1.70 -30.43
N ASN A 184 14.30 2.54 -29.46
CA ASN A 184 15.19 3.40 -28.70
C ASN A 184 15.50 2.73 -27.34
N GLU A 185 16.72 2.20 -27.19
CA GLU A 185 17.13 1.49 -25.97
C GLU A 185 17.00 2.33 -24.69
N SER A 186 17.14 3.65 -24.76
CA SER A 186 17.00 4.54 -23.60
C SER A 186 15.56 4.62 -23.06
N ARG A 187 14.58 4.18 -23.84
CA ARG A 187 13.17 4.16 -23.44
C ARG A 187 12.72 2.81 -22.88
N VAL A 188 13.52 1.76 -23.06
CA VAL A 188 13.19 0.44 -22.51
C VAL A 188 13.20 0.50 -20.98
N ALA A 189 12.16 -0.04 -20.37
CA ALA A 189 11.85 0.01 -18.94
C ALA A 189 11.51 1.43 -18.40
N LEU A 190 11.34 2.44 -19.26
CA LEU A 190 10.84 3.74 -18.84
C LEU A 190 9.42 3.57 -18.30
N LYS A 191 9.21 3.95 -17.06
CA LYS A 191 7.89 4.04 -16.45
C LYS A 191 7.22 5.33 -16.90
N LEU A 192 6.05 5.19 -17.50
CA LEU A 192 5.18 6.31 -17.88
C LEU A 192 4.23 6.69 -16.74
N PHE A 193 3.96 5.73 -15.86
CA PHE A 193 3.23 5.89 -14.60
C PHE A 193 3.57 4.71 -13.69
N ASP A 194 3.75 4.93 -12.38
CA ASP A 194 4.06 3.89 -11.41
C ASP A 194 3.57 4.29 -10.01
N GLY A 195 2.30 4.05 -9.73
CA GLY A 195 1.68 4.57 -8.51
C GLY A 195 0.70 3.64 -7.83
N GLY A 196 0.45 3.94 -6.57
CA GLY A 196 -0.47 3.22 -5.70
C GLY A 196 0.23 2.45 -4.58
N THR A 197 -0.55 1.67 -3.86
CA THR A 197 -0.06 0.89 -2.73
C THR A 197 0.74 -0.31 -3.23
N GLU A 198 2.02 -0.40 -2.86
CA GLU A 198 2.84 -1.57 -3.16
C GLU A 198 2.37 -2.79 -2.38
N ARG A 199 2.59 -3.98 -2.94
CA ARG A 199 2.22 -5.27 -2.34
C ARG A 199 2.66 -5.42 -0.88
N GLY A 200 3.89 -5.04 -0.53
CA GLY A 200 4.42 -5.01 0.83
C GLY A 200 4.04 -6.22 1.68
N THR A 201 3.19 -6.02 2.67
CA THR A 201 2.71 -7.05 3.61
C THR A 201 1.31 -7.58 3.28
N ALA A 202 0.75 -7.31 2.10
CA ALA A 202 -0.56 -7.82 1.73
C ALA A 202 -0.56 -9.35 1.74
N PRO A 203 -1.57 -10.00 2.33
CA PRO A 203 -1.64 -11.46 2.43
C PRO A 203 -1.86 -12.10 1.06
N SER A 204 -2.58 -11.44 0.18
CA SER A 204 -2.89 -11.92 -1.17
C SER A 204 -2.82 -10.78 -2.17
N SER A 205 -2.43 -11.07 -3.40
CA SER A 205 -2.43 -10.14 -4.51
C SER A 205 -2.72 -10.86 -5.82
N SER A 206 -3.30 -10.13 -6.77
CA SER A 206 -3.47 -10.58 -8.14
C SER A 206 -3.00 -9.52 -9.12
N THR A 207 -2.39 -9.95 -10.23
CA THR A 207 -1.83 -9.08 -11.25
C THR A 207 -2.45 -9.39 -12.60
N ALA A 208 -3.03 -8.37 -13.24
CA ALA A 208 -3.46 -8.42 -14.63
C ALA A 208 -2.59 -7.48 -15.47
N TYR A 209 -2.30 -7.83 -16.72
CA TYR A 209 -1.57 -6.96 -17.61
C TYR A 209 -2.10 -7.01 -19.04
N ARG A 210 -1.89 -5.92 -19.78
CA ARG A 210 -2.21 -5.82 -21.21
C ARG A 210 -1.08 -5.08 -21.92
N SER A 211 -0.72 -5.54 -23.12
CA SER A 211 0.34 -4.94 -23.92
C SER A 211 -0.24 -4.31 -25.19
N PHE A 212 0.30 -3.14 -25.55
CA PHE A 212 -0.12 -2.35 -26.71
C PHE A 212 1.09 -2.03 -27.58
N GLN A 213 0.97 -2.30 -28.87
CA GLN A 213 2.00 -1.91 -29.84
C GLN A 213 1.64 -0.54 -30.42
N GLN A 214 2.48 0.46 -30.15
CA GLN A 214 2.25 1.83 -30.59
C GLN A 214 3.56 2.53 -30.90
N ASP A 215 3.64 3.21 -32.06
CA ASP A 215 4.75 4.06 -32.49
C ASP A 215 6.14 3.38 -32.40
N GLY A 216 6.20 2.06 -32.63
CA GLY A 216 7.43 1.26 -32.56
C GLY A 216 7.81 0.81 -31.14
N GLU A 217 6.95 1.05 -30.16
CA GLU A 217 7.13 0.63 -28.77
C GLU A 217 6.06 -0.40 -28.37
N LEU A 218 6.44 -1.32 -27.50
CA LEU A 218 5.53 -2.19 -26.79
C LEU A 218 5.31 -1.61 -25.39
N ILE A 219 4.15 -1.04 -25.14
CA ILE A 219 3.77 -0.46 -23.85
C ILE A 219 2.96 -1.51 -23.10
N ARG A 220 3.31 -1.72 -21.84
CA ARG A 220 2.61 -2.64 -20.95
C ARG A 220 1.91 -1.88 -19.83
N VAL A 221 0.62 -2.14 -19.67
CA VAL A 221 -0.21 -1.67 -18.56
C VAL A 221 -0.38 -2.84 -17.60
N ILE A 222 0.03 -2.68 -16.37
CA ILE A 222 0.02 -3.70 -15.31
C ILE A 222 -0.82 -3.16 -14.16
N LEU A 223 -1.87 -3.87 -13.80
CA LEU A 223 -2.68 -3.57 -12.63
C LEU A 223 -2.51 -4.70 -11.62
N GLU A 224 -1.98 -4.39 -10.47
CA GLU A 224 -1.86 -5.27 -9.33
C GLU A 224 -2.92 -4.86 -8.28
N VAL A 225 -3.70 -5.82 -7.81
CA VAL A 225 -4.73 -5.60 -6.79
C VAL A 225 -4.37 -6.41 -5.57
N HIS A 226 -4.37 -5.78 -4.41
CA HIS A 226 -3.98 -6.37 -3.13
C HIS A 226 -5.17 -6.49 -2.19
N ASP A 227 -5.17 -7.53 -1.37
CA ASP A 227 -6.05 -7.65 -0.22
C ASP A 227 -5.43 -6.85 0.94
N GLY A 228 -6.20 -5.91 1.48
CA GLY A 228 -5.77 -5.04 2.56
C GLY A 228 -5.90 -3.55 2.24
N GLY A 229 -5.86 -2.75 3.30
CA GLY A 229 -6.05 -1.31 3.22
C GLY A 229 -4.93 -0.59 2.49
N ARG A 230 -5.25 0.58 1.97
CA ARG A 230 -4.32 1.48 1.29
C ARG A 230 -3.27 1.99 2.27
N LYS A 231 -2.03 2.11 1.82
CA LYS A 231 -0.97 2.75 2.60
C LYS A 231 -1.24 4.25 2.72
N ASN A 232 -0.85 4.80 3.86
CA ASN A 232 -0.76 6.25 3.98
C ASN A 232 0.33 6.76 3.05
N ASN A 233 -0.07 7.52 2.07
CA ASN A 233 0.85 8.25 1.22
C ASN A 233 1.57 9.30 2.06
N ILE A 234 2.84 9.57 1.72
CA ILE A 234 3.69 10.48 2.46
C ILE A 234 3.84 11.76 1.64
N LEU A 235 3.59 12.91 2.27
CA LEU A 235 3.97 14.22 1.77
C LEU A 235 5.28 14.63 2.43
N HIS A 236 6.14 15.34 1.71
CA HIS A 236 7.39 15.90 2.23
C HIS A 236 7.30 17.42 2.31
N ILE A 237 7.87 17.99 3.38
CA ILE A 237 8.24 19.41 3.35
C ILE A 237 9.63 19.46 2.74
N THR A 238 9.82 20.21 1.67
CA THR A 238 11.08 20.36 0.96
C THR A 238 11.79 21.65 1.30
N GLU A 239 11.04 22.74 1.49
CA GLU A 239 11.61 24.04 1.82
C GLU A 239 10.70 24.83 2.78
N VAL A 240 11.28 25.62 3.68
CA VAL A 240 10.56 26.48 4.64
C VAL A 240 11.18 27.86 4.69
N MET A 241 10.38 28.89 4.44
CA MET A 241 10.71 30.31 4.64
C MET A 241 9.94 30.84 5.84
N ALA A 242 10.57 30.84 7.02
CA ALA A 242 9.96 31.44 8.21
C ALA A 242 10.36 32.89 8.46
N ARG A 243 11.39 33.39 7.74
CA ARG A 243 11.90 34.72 7.91
C ARG A 243 12.12 35.41 6.56
N PRO A 244 11.03 35.79 5.84
CA PRO A 244 11.14 36.39 4.54
C PRO A 244 11.81 37.78 4.60
N SER A 245 12.30 38.24 3.47
CA SER A 245 12.75 39.63 3.33
C SER A 245 11.59 40.62 3.56
N SER A 246 11.90 41.86 3.92
CA SER A 246 10.89 42.84 4.31
C SER A 246 9.69 42.92 3.34
N GLY A 247 8.51 42.65 3.89
CA GLY A 247 7.24 42.63 3.15
C GLY A 247 6.92 41.38 2.36
N GLY A 248 7.80 40.38 2.36
CA GLY A 248 7.51 39.09 1.73
C GLY A 248 6.62 38.19 2.60
N PRO A 249 5.91 37.22 1.99
CA PRO A 249 5.14 36.22 2.73
C PRO A 249 6.04 35.09 3.26
N GLU A 250 5.66 34.52 4.39
CA GLU A 250 6.15 33.22 4.83
C GLU A 250 5.57 32.14 3.93
N TRP A 251 6.32 31.03 3.78
CA TRP A 251 5.83 29.92 2.99
C TRP A 251 6.46 28.59 3.39
N ILE A 252 5.75 27.53 3.05
CA ILE A 252 6.16 26.14 3.21
C ILE A 252 5.97 25.47 1.86
N GLU A 253 7.02 24.85 1.35
CA GLU A 253 6.93 24.01 0.17
C GLU A 253 6.68 22.56 0.57
N VAL A 254 5.74 21.94 -0.11
CA VAL A 254 5.37 20.55 0.11
C VAL A 254 5.39 19.80 -1.22
N GLU A 255 6.14 18.71 -1.25
CA GLU A 255 6.19 17.78 -2.37
C GLU A 255 5.22 16.62 -2.13
N ASN A 256 4.47 16.26 -3.16
CA ASN A 256 3.84 14.96 -3.27
C ASN A 256 4.70 14.05 -4.16
N PRO A 257 5.56 13.18 -3.60
CA PRO A 257 6.44 12.31 -4.39
C PRO A 257 5.69 11.10 -4.96
N ASN A 258 4.42 10.93 -4.63
CA ASN A 258 3.61 9.81 -5.10
C ASN A 258 3.09 10.10 -6.50
N ASP A 259 2.87 9.06 -7.30
CA ASP A 259 2.29 9.22 -8.63
C ASP A 259 0.81 9.61 -8.61
N PHE A 260 0.05 9.17 -7.60
CA PHE A 260 -1.34 9.59 -7.42
C PHE A 260 -1.46 10.89 -6.64
N ALA A 261 -2.53 11.63 -6.91
CA ALA A 261 -2.90 12.80 -6.14
C ALA A 261 -3.24 12.43 -4.69
N ILE A 262 -2.97 13.35 -3.76
CA ILE A 262 -3.28 13.20 -2.33
C ILE A 262 -4.29 14.25 -1.91
N ALA A 263 -5.41 13.81 -1.33
CA ALA A 263 -6.36 14.70 -0.69
C ALA A 263 -5.79 15.23 0.64
N LEU A 264 -5.89 16.55 0.84
CA LEU A 264 -5.34 17.22 2.03
C LEU A 264 -6.19 17.03 3.30
N LYS A 265 -7.40 16.55 3.18
CA LYS A 265 -8.26 16.27 4.32
C LYS A 265 -7.59 15.27 5.28
N GLY A 266 -7.47 15.67 6.55
CA GLY A 266 -6.77 14.89 7.58
C GLY A 266 -5.30 15.26 7.77
N TRP A 267 -4.73 16.05 6.87
CA TRP A 267 -3.40 16.62 7.06
C TRP A 267 -3.46 17.88 7.91
N SER A 268 -2.39 18.18 8.63
CA SER A 268 -2.28 19.37 9.46
C SER A 268 -0.84 19.84 9.58
N PHE A 269 -0.68 21.17 9.68
CA PHE A 269 0.57 21.76 10.13
C PHE A 269 0.49 22.08 11.60
N ASN A 270 1.53 21.74 12.35
CA ASN A 270 1.69 22.14 13.75
C ASN A 270 3.00 22.87 13.93
N HIS A 271 2.91 24.14 14.29
CA HIS A 271 4.06 24.99 14.60
C HIS A 271 4.17 25.20 16.11
N THR A 272 5.37 25.10 16.66
CA THR A 272 5.67 25.40 18.06
C THR A 272 6.89 26.29 18.18
N SER A 273 6.81 27.30 19.06
CA SER A 273 7.92 28.17 19.43
C SER A 273 7.89 28.42 20.92
N GLY A 274 8.86 27.89 21.65
CA GLY A 274 8.85 27.91 23.12
C GLY A 274 7.61 27.23 23.69
N LEU A 275 6.76 28.01 24.38
CA LEU A 275 5.49 27.53 24.95
C LEU A 275 4.28 27.77 24.03
N ALA A 276 4.45 28.53 22.94
CA ALA A 276 3.38 28.80 21.97
C ALA A 276 3.25 27.62 20.99
N SER A 277 2.02 27.28 20.65
CA SER A 277 1.72 26.25 19.65
C SER A 277 0.52 26.68 18.83
N SER A 278 0.64 26.57 17.52
CA SER A 278 -0.46 26.73 16.59
C SER A 278 -0.64 25.43 15.78
N ASN A 279 -1.90 25.09 15.47
CA ASN A 279 -2.22 23.92 14.68
C ASN A 279 -3.24 24.29 13.62
N LEU A 280 -2.93 23.99 12.37
CA LEU A 280 -3.81 24.21 11.22
C LEU A 280 -4.20 22.87 10.60
N LEU A 281 -5.48 22.51 10.69
CA LEU A 281 -6.03 21.35 10.01
C LEU A 281 -6.47 21.73 8.60
N LEU A 282 -5.96 21.02 7.60
CA LEU A 282 -6.36 21.16 6.22
C LEU A 282 -7.69 20.44 5.99
N GLN A 283 -8.69 21.19 5.51
CA GLN A 283 -10.07 20.71 5.39
C GLN A 283 -10.43 20.22 3.99
N SER A 284 -9.74 20.77 2.98
CA SER A 284 -10.01 20.53 1.56
C SER A 284 -8.72 20.77 0.75
N GLY A 285 -8.79 20.48 -0.52
CA GLY A 285 -7.70 20.59 -1.47
C GLY A 285 -7.11 19.22 -1.83
N VAL A 286 -6.49 19.18 -2.99
CA VAL A 286 -5.82 18.00 -3.53
C VAL A 286 -4.47 18.43 -4.11
N LEU A 287 -3.41 17.70 -3.79
CA LEU A 287 -2.10 17.86 -4.40
C LEU A 287 -1.92 16.80 -5.48
N SER A 288 -1.70 17.21 -6.71
CA SER A 288 -1.41 16.31 -7.83
C SER A 288 -0.19 15.41 -7.53
N GLY A 289 -0.12 14.26 -8.15
CA GLY A 289 1.04 13.37 -8.05
C GLY A 289 2.29 14.02 -8.66
N GLN A 290 3.45 13.71 -8.11
CA GLN A 290 4.76 14.22 -8.54
C GLN A 290 4.78 15.74 -8.68
N SER A 291 4.20 16.46 -7.72
CA SER A 291 4.05 17.90 -7.76
C SER A 291 4.60 18.61 -6.54
N LEU A 292 5.07 19.84 -6.75
CA LEU A 292 5.40 20.80 -5.70
C LEU A 292 4.21 21.73 -5.44
N SER A 293 3.97 22.05 -4.19
CA SER A 293 2.87 22.90 -3.76
C SER A 293 3.37 23.90 -2.73
N LEU A 294 3.02 25.17 -2.91
CA LEU A 294 3.39 26.26 -1.98
C LEU A 294 2.20 26.60 -1.08
N PHE A 295 2.39 26.48 0.21
CA PHE A 295 1.52 27.03 1.24
C PHE A 295 2.10 28.37 1.68
N THR A 296 1.39 29.47 1.53
CA THR A 296 1.94 30.83 1.72
C THR A 296 1.04 31.70 2.56
N GLY A 297 1.63 32.76 3.17
CA GLY A 297 0.89 33.80 3.89
C GLY A 297 0.17 34.80 2.98
N ASP A 298 0.56 34.88 1.70
CA ASP A 298 -0.09 35.73 0.69
C ASP A 298 0.24 35.20 -0.71
N ALA A 299 -0.70 34.52 -1.32
CA ALA A 299 -0.54 33.99 -2.67
C ALA A 299 -0.37 35.05 -3.74
N SER A 300 -0.86 36.29 -3.52
CA SER A 300 -0.80 37.36 -4.50
C SER A 300 0.60 37.98 -4.66
N SER A 301 1.42 37.89 -3.61
CA SER A 301 2.80 38.42 -3.60
C SER A 301 3.87 37.33 -3.64
N GLN A 302 3.46 36.04 -3.61
CA GLN A 302 4.37 34.92 -3.61
C GLN A 302 4.98 34.66 -4.99
N THR A 303 6.31 34.48 -5.05
CA THR A 303 6.96 33.88 -6.22
C THR A 303 6.65 32.38 -6.23
N VAL A 304 6.20 31.85 -7.35
CA VAL A 304 5.63 30.49 -7.40
C VAL A 304 6.51 29.48 -8.15
N GLY A 305 7.55 29.93 -8.88
CA GLY A 305 8.41 29.01 -9.65
C GLY A 305 7.60 28.05 -10.52
N ASN A 306 7.89 26.75 -10.39
CA ASN A 306 7.19 25.65 -11.07
C ASN A 306 6.14 24.99 -10.18
N ALA A 307 5.77 25.57 -9.03
CA ALA A 307 4.77 24.98 -8.15
C ALA A 307 3.43 24.78 -8.88
N THR A 308 2.89 23.58 -8.75
CA THR A 308 1.61 23.20 -9.39
C THR A 308 0.43 23.84 -8.66
N HIS A 309 0.53 23.96 -7.33
CA HIS A 309 -0.52 24.53 -6.49
C HIS A 309 0.06 25.63 -5.61
N VAL A 310 -0.72 26.68 -5.41
CA VAL A 310 -0.42 27.75 -4.45
C VAL A 310 -1.62 27.93 -3.53
N ILE A 311 -1.41 27.68 -2.24
CA ILE A 311 -2.48 27.64 -1.23
C ILE A 311 -2.24 28.78 -0.23
N ASP A 312 -3.17 29.72 -0.18
CA ASP A 312 -3.12 30.86 0.73
C ASP A 312 -3.59 30.47 2.14
N LEU A 313 -2.69 30.53 3.10
CA LEU A 313 -2.95 30.27 4.52
C LEU A 313 -2.94 31.56 5.36
N GLY A 314 -2.69 32.70 4.78
CA GLY A 314 -2.63 34.01 5.48
C GLY A 314 -3.97 34.39 6.11
N SER A 315 -5.06 34.10 5.41
CA SER A 315 -6.42 34.34 5.95
C SER A 315 -6.75 33.46 7.17
N LEU A 316 -6.02 32.36 7.36
CA LEU A 316 -6.18 31.46 8.50
C LEU A 316 -5.24 31.80 9.67
N GLY A 317 -4.36 32.80 9.51
CA GLY A 317 -3.44 33.26 10.54
C GLY A 317 -2.36 32.26 10.93
N PHE A 318 -2.04 31.32 10.03
CA PHE A 318 -0.98 30.33 10.27
C PHE A 318 0.36 30.74 9.68
N LEU A 319 0.36 31.31 8.48
CA LEU A 319 1.51 31.93 7.84
C LEU A 319 1.29 33.43 7.75
N GLY A 320 2.35 34.23 7.95
CA GLY A 320 2.29 35.66 7.98
C GLY A 320 2.83 36.35 6.72
N VAL A 321 2.68 37.68 6.68
CA VAL A 321 3.31 38.55 5.72
C VAL A 321 4.23 39.53 6.49
N GLY A 322 5.53 39.50 6.17
CA GLY A 322 6.51 40.21 6.98
C GLY A 322 6.86 39.46 8.29
N GLN A 323 7.33 40.19 9.31
CA GLN A 323 7.89 39.60 10.54
C GLN A 323 6.92 39.58 11.73
N LEU A 324 5.63 39.74 11.55
CA LEU A 324 4.74 40.05 12.67
C LEU A 324 3.85 38.89 13.12
N ASP A 325 3.48 37.98 12.26
CA ASP A 325 2.58 36.85 12.59
C ASP A 325 2.97 35.61 11.77
N GLY A 326 2.78 34.42 12.28
CA GLY A 326 3.04 33.16 11.56
C GLY A 326 4.11 32.28 12.19
N LEU A 327 5.09 31.86 11.42
CA LEU A 327 6.22 31.05 11.87
C LEU A 327 7.19 31.91 12.70
N ALA A 328 7.80 31.33 13.73
CA ALA A 328 8.72 32.07 14.58
C ALA A 328 10.06 32.34 13.90
N ASP A 329 10.46 33.62 13.80
CA ASP A 329 11.71 34.05 13.18
C ASP A 329 13.00 33.48 13.78
N GLY A 330 13.03 33.34 15.09
CA GLY A 330 14.28 32.96 15.80
C GLY A 330 14.46 31.52 16.12
N GLN A 331 13.39 30.88 16.58
CA GLN A 331 13.39 29.46 16.96
C GLN A 331 12.00 28.89 16.76
N GLY A 332 11.90 27.82 16.02
CA GLY A 332 10.63 27.14 15.77
C GLY A 332 10.80 25.66 15.45
N LYS A 333 9.67 25.01 15.50
CA LYS A 333 9.50 23.64 15.06
C LYS A 333 8.19 23.53 14.30
N LEU A 334 8.26 23.03 13.10
CA LEU A 334 7.12 22.76 12.23
C LEU A 334 7.01 21.28 12.01
N ASN A 335 5.83 20.71 12.24
CA ASN A 335 5.51 19.33 11.91
C ASN A 335 4.40 19.30 10.88
N LEU A 336 4.57 18.51 9.83
CA LEU A 336 3.50 18.05 8.98
C LEU A 336 2.97 16.73 9.56
N ARG A 337 1.66 16.67 9.77
CA ARG A 337 0.98 15.58 10.46
C ARG A 337 -0.16 15.03 9.63
N TYR A 338 -0.42 13.76 9.81
CA TYR A 338 -1.58 13.09 9.22
C TYR A 338 -2.40 12.38 10.30
N THR A 339 -3.73 12.50 10.20
CA THR A 339 -4.68 11.81 11.07
C THR A 339 -5.43 10.79 10.20
N GLN A 340 -5.24 9.51 10.49
CA GLN A 340 -6.02 8.46 9.83
C GLN A 340 -7.51 8.59 10.20
N LEU A 341 -8.40 8.14 9.31
CA LEU A 341 -9.85 8.26 9.48
C LEU A 341 -10.38 7.63 10.79
N ASP A 342 -9.67 6.64 11.33
CA ASP A 342 -10.03 5.91 12.56
C ASP A 342 -9.20 6.31 13.79
N GLU A 343 -8.27 7.27 13.66
CA GLU A 343 -7.39 7.72 14.72
C GLU A 343 -7.77 9.10 15.24
N ILE A 344 -7.65 9.29 16.55
CA ILE A 344 -7.93 10.57 17.22
C ILE A 344 -6.66 11.44 17.28
N THR A 345 -5.48 10.83 17.21
CA THR A 345 -4.18 11.47 17.37
C THR A 345 -3.45 11.56 16.04
N PRO A 346 -3.06 12.78 15.58
CA PRO A 346 -2.25 12.94 14.38
C PRO A 346 -0.85 12.39 14.60
N ALA A 347 -0.33 11.65 13.61
CA ALA A 347 1.06 11.20 13.58
C ALA A 347 1.95 12.23 12.85
N ASP A 348 3.15 12.50 13.39
CA ASP A 348 4.14 13.33 12.71
C ASP A 348 4.65 12.58 11.46
N VAL A 349 4.61 13.24 10.31
CA VAL A 349 5.10 12.72 9.02
C VAL A 349 6.46 13.33 8.67
N VAL A 350 6.60 14.63 8.85
CA VAL A 350 7.84 15.39 8.65
C VAL A 350 8.02 16.36 9.80
N ARG A 351 9.27 16.63 10.17
CA ARG A 351 9.63 17.58 11.20
C ARG A 351 10.77 18.48 10.73
N VAL A 352 10.56 19.77 10.84
CA VAL A 352 11.55 20.82 10.60
C VAL A 352 11.79 21.58 11.90
N GLU A 353 13.03 21.76 12.31
CA GLU A 353 13.40 22.52 13.50
C GLU A 353 14.50 23.51 13.17
N TRP A 354 14.36 24.77 13.66
CA TRP A 354 15.36 25.82 13.49
C TRP A 354 15.58 26.60 14.78
N GLY A 355 16.75 27.23 14.87
CA GLY A 355 17.18 27.95 16.07
C GLY A 355 17.51 27.04 17.24
N GLY A 356 17.68 27.60 18.41
CA GLY A 356 17.95 26.85 19.65
C GLY A 356 19.19 25.98 19.55
N ASN A 357 19.01 24.64 19.66
CA ASN A 357 20.10 23.68 19.67
C ASN A 357 20.44 23.10 18.27
N THR A 358 19.70 23.48 17.23
CA THR A 358 19.87 22.89 15.90
C THR A 358 21.02 23.46 15.09
N GLN A 359 21.57 24.63 15.50
CA GLN A 359 22.55 25.45 14.76
C GLN A 359 22.02 26.01 13.42
N LEU A 360 20.74 25.82 13.10
CA LEU A 360 20.08 26.35 11.90
C LEU A 360 19.45 27.71 12.24
N PHE A 361 20.27 28.76 12.25
CA PHE A 361 19.82 30.12 12.57
C PHE A 361 19.52 30.89 11.30
N MET A 362 18.24 30.88 10.86
CA MET A 362 17.82 31.66 9.70
C MET A 362 18.06 33.17 9.90
N VAL A 363 18.68 33.79 8.93
CA VAL A 363 18.65 35.25 8.79
C VAL A 363 17.55 35.66 7.82
N THR A 364 17.19 36.94 7.83
CA THR A 364 16.16 37.47 6.93
C THR A 364 16.50 37.18 5.47
N GLY A 365 15.55 36.51 4.77
CA GLY A 365 15.69 36.14 3.37
C GLY A 365 16.31 34.78 3.11
N GLN A 366 16.66 34.02 4.16
CA GLN A 366 17.10 32.61 4.03
C GLN A 366 15.94 31.67 4.25
N SER A 367 15.96 30.54 3.56
CA SER A 367 15.08 29.40 3.77
C SER A 367 15.82 28.21 4.38
N LEU A 368 15.08 27.22 4.81
CA LEU A 368 15.58 25.89 5.16
C LEU A 368 15.19 24.92 4.06
N VAL A 369 16.17 24.22 3.50
CA VAL A 369 16.00 23.25 2.44
C VAL A 369 16.33 21.85 2.96
N TRP A 370 15.52 20.86 2.59
CA TRP A 370 15.71 19.47 2.94
C TRP A 370 16.67 18.78 1.95
N ASP A 371 17.61 17.96 2.44
CA ASP A 371 18.62 17.26 1.63
C ASP A 371 18.18 15.90 1.09
N GLY A 372 16.90 15.53 1.23
CA GLY A 372 16.35 14.25 0.78
C GLY A 372 16.55 13.08 1.76
N ASN A 373 17.22 13.30 2.92
CA ASN A 373 17.53 12.23 3.88
C ASN A 373 16.45 12.09 4.99
N ASP A 374 16.87 11.92 6.25
CA ASP A 374 15.95 11.71 7.37
C ASP A 374 15.08 12.95 7.64
N ARG A 375 13.80 12.85 7.33
CA ARG A 375 12.78 13.89 7.49
C ARG A 375 12.48 14.32 8.94
N PHE A 376 13.05 13.61 9.93
CA PHE A 376 12.92 13.94 11.34
C PHE A 376 14.20 14.51 11.95
N SER A 377 15.30 14.50 11.22
CA SER A 377 16.60 14.94 11.70
C SER A 377 16.90 16.38 11.29
N ALA A 378 17.30 17.22 12.26
CA ALA A 378 17.76 18.57 11.95
C ALA A 378 19.01 18.61 11.06
N SER A 379 19.81 17.52 11.05
CA SER A 379 21.01 17.42 10.19
C SER A 379 20.70 17.24 8.69
N SER A 380 19.46 16.92 8.36
CA SER A 380 18.98 16.78 6.98
C SER A 380 18.44 18.11 6.41
N TRP A 381 18.64 19.21 7.13
CA TRP A 381 18.21 20.53 6.72
C TRP A 381 19.41 21.45 6.61
N ALA A 382 19.42 22.27 5.59
CA ALA A 382 20.45 23.28 5.34
C ALA A 382 19.84 24.67 5.19
N LEU A 383 20.63 25.72 5.48
CA LEU A 383 20.25 27.11 5.21
C LEU A 383 20.61 27.45 3.76
N GLU A 384 19.65 28.01 3.02
CA GLU A 384 19.82 28.49 1.64
C GLU A 384 19.67 29.98 1.56
N ASP A 385 20.68 30.64 0.95
CA ASP A 385 20.74 32.12 0.82
C ASP A 385 19.85 32.64 -0.33
N THR A 386 19.53 31.78 -1.28
CA THR A 386 18.68 32.08 -2.45
C THR A 386 17.49 31.16 -2.48
N PRO A 387 16.43 31.43 -1.72
CA PRO A 387 15.24 30.62 -1.69
C PRO A 387 14.66 30.35 -3.07
N THR A 388 14.25 29.11 -3.32
CA THR A 388 13.83 28.61 -4.64
C THR A 388 12.38 28.09 -4.62
N PRO A 389 11.40 28.93 -4.22
CA PRO A 389 10.02 28.48 -4.09
C PRO A 389 9.47 27.89 -5.40
N GLY A 390 9.01 26.63 -5.36
CA GLY A 390 8.50 25.92 -6.52
C GLY A 390 9.59 25.33 -7.44
N GLU A 391 10.81 25.20 -6.96
CA GLU A 391 11.88 24.51 -7.68
C GLU A 391 12.33 23.29 -6.85
N SER A 392 12.42 22.13 -7.48
CA SER A 392 12.92 20.93 -6.81
C SER A 392 14.44 21.02 -6.67
N ASP A 393 14.93 21.10 -5.45
CA ASP A 393 16.35 21.09 -5.12
C ASP A 393 16.90 19.66 -4.85
N ALA A 394 16.07 18.60 -5.04
CA ALA A 394 16.39 17.21 -4.75
C ALA A 394 16.85 16.40 -5.96
#